data_8f1ff80885cd71f532b732115e4f3490
#
_entry.id   8f1ff80885cd71f532b732115e4f3490
#
_cell.length_a   1.000
_cell.length_b   1.000
_cell.length_c   1.000
_cell.angle_alpha   90.00
_cell.angle_beta   90.00
_cell.angle_gamma   90.00
#
_symmetry.space_group_name_H-M   'P 1'
#
loop_
_entity.id
_entity.type
_entity.pdbx_description
1 polymer ?
#
loop_
_entity_poly.entity_id
_entity_poly.type
_entity_poly.pdbx_seq_one_letter_code
_entity_poly.pdbx_strand_id
1 'polypeptide(L)' 'MSWKTYTVKEPTELTVSKYVKERFSLSSRDIQMVFRKKRVKVNSRVAHSQRALKKGDVLT' A
#
# COMPACT_ATOMS: atom_id res chain seq x y z
N MET A 1 3.82 -5.26 12.55
CA MET A 1 3.79 -4.08 11.69
C MET A 1 2.41 -3.44 11.74
N SER A 2 2.38 -2.16 11.92
CA SER A 2 1.12 -1.43 11.90
C SER A 2 1.33 -0.04 11.33
N TRP A 3 0.45 0.33 10.43
CA TRP A 3 0.24 1.71 10.06
C TRP A 3 -1.24 1.99 10.18
N LYS A 4 -1.59 3.21 10.51
CA LYS A 4 -3.00 3.55 10.64
C LYS A 4 -3.52 4.09 9.32
N THR A 5 -3.02 5.22 8.93
CA THR A 5 -3.47 5.87 7.70
C THR A 5 -2.29 6.61 7.09
N TYR A 6 -2.13 6.46 5.79
CA TYR A 6 -1.10 7.17 5.05
C TYR A 6 -1.70 7.73 3.77
N THR A 7 -1.56 9.03 3.57
CA THR A 7 -2.04 9.69 2.37
C THR A 7 -0.89 9.87 1.39
N VAL A 8 -1.10 9.45 0.15
CA VAL A 8 -0.11 9.63 -0.91
C VAL A 8 -0.06 11.11 -1.27
N LYS A 9 1.06 11.76 -0.95
CA LYS A 9 1.21 13.21 -1.13
C LYS A 9 1.82 13.58 -2.48
N GLU A 10 2.48 12.64 -3.12
CA GLU A 10 3.19 12.88 -4.37
C GLU A 10 2.65 12.00 -5.47
N PRO A 11 2.62 12.47 -6.72
CA PRO A 11 2.28 11.61 -7.84
C PRO A 11 3.25 10.44 -7.89
N THR A 12 2.73 9.24 -8.08
CA THR A 12 3.56 8.06 -8.17
C THR A 12 3.03 7.14 -9.25
N GLU A 13 3.94 6.44 -9.92
CA GLU A 13 3.59 5.39 -10.87
C GLU A 13 3.75 4.01 -10.28
N LEU A 14 4.14 3.95 -9.01
CA LEU A 14 4.36 2.67 -8.33
C LEU A 14 3.03 1.97 -8.04
N THR A 15 3.09 0.65 -8.05
CA THR A 15 1.96 -0.14 -7.56
C THR A 15 1.90 -0.05 -6.04
N VAL A 16 0.75 -0.43 -5.47
CA VAL A 16 0.57 -0.41 -4.02
C VAL A 16 1.65 -1.23 -3.33
N SER A 17 1.98 -2.41 -3.85
CA SER A 17 2.98 -3.25 -3.22
C SER A 17 4.36 -2.59 -3.21
N LYS A 18 4.78 -2.01 -4.32
CA LYS A 18 6.07 -1.33 -4.38
C LYS A 18 6.10 -0.11 -3.50
N TYR A 19 5.03 0.67 -3.51
CA TYR A 19 4.96 1.88 -2.71
C TYR A 19 5.06 1.56 -1.21
N VAL A 20 4.28 0.57 -0.76
CA VAL A 20 4.29 0.16 0.64
C VAL A 20 5.65 -0.40 1.03
N LYS A 21 6.25 -1.20 0.14
CA LYS A 21 7.56 -1.78 0.40
C LYS A 21 8.62 -0.68 0.60
N GLU A 22 8.62 0.32 -0.25
CA GLU A 22 9.62 1.39 -0.16
C GLU A 22 9.36 2.33 1.03
N ARG A 23 8.09 2.67 1.26
CA ARG A 23 7.75 3.62 2.31
C ARG A 23 7.86 3.04 3.71
N PHE A 24 7.55 1.78 3.87
CA PHE A 24 7.52 1.15 5.18
C PHE A 24 8.63 0.12 5.36
N SER A 25 9.55 0.03 4.42
CA SER A 25 10.72 -0.85 4.48
C SER A 25 10.34 -2.31 4.76
N LEU A 26 9.29 -2.79 4.13
CA LEU A 26 8.82 -4.15 4.32
C LEU A 26 9.58 -5.12 3.43
N SER A 27 9.78 -6.34 3.92
CA SER A 27 10.34 -7.41 3.10
C SER A 27 9.29 -7.93 2.13
N SER A 28 9.75 -8.67 1.11
CA SER A 28 8.83 -9.28 0.14
C SER A 28 7.83 -10.21 0.83
N ARG A 29 8.29 -10.95 1.85
CA ARG A 29 7.43 -11.84 2.62
C ARG A 29 6.36 -11.05 3.36
N ASP A 30 6.71 -9.94 3.98
CA ASP A 30 5.74 -9.10 4.69
C ASP A 30 4.71 -8.52 3.74
N ILE A 31 5.16 -8.07 2.57
CA ILE A 31 4.27 -7.54 1.54
C ILE A 31 3.25 -8.60 1.13
N GLN A 32 3.72 -9.81 0.82
CA GLN A 32 2.80 -10.89 0.45
C GLN A 32 1.81 -11.19 1.55
N MET A 33 2.25 -11.17 2.80
CA MET A 33 1.39 -11.48 3.93
C MET A 33 0.29 -10.44 4.10
N VAL A 34 0.62 -9.15 4.04
CA VAL A 34 -0.39 -8.11 4.24
C VAL A 34 -1.43 -8.11 3.14
N PHE A 35 -1.03 -8.36 1.88
CA PHE A 35 -2.00 -8.45 0.79
C PHE A 35 -2.81 -9.73 0.85
N ARG A 36 -2.20 -10.83 1.22
CA ARG A 36 -2.90 -12.10 1.37
C ARG A 36 -4.00 -12.02 2.41
N LYS A 37 -3.74 -11.32 3.51
CA LYS A 37 -4.71 -11.15 4.59
C LYS A 37 -5.66 -9.97 4.35
N LYS A 38 -5.57 -9.34 3.18
CA LYS A 38 -6.42 -8.22 2.80
C LYS A 38 -6.36 -7.08 3.81
N ARG A 39 -5.17 -6.82 4.35
CA ARG A 39 -4.98 -5.77 5.34
C ARG A 39 -4.70 -4.41 4.73
N VAL A 40 -4.36 -4.37 3.45
CA VAL A 40 -4.05 -3.11 2.76
C VAL A 40 -5.30 -2.63 2.05
N LYS A 41 -5.71 -1.40 2.36
CA LYS A 41 -6.86 -0.78 1.73
C LYS A 41 -6.45 0.56 1.13
N VAL A 42 -7.04 0.88 0.01
CA VAL A 42 -6.89 2.18 -0.64
C VAL A 42 -8.26 2.81 -0.72
N ASN A 43 -8.40 4.01 -0.16
CA ASN A 43 -9.68 4.73 -0.10
C ASN A 43 -10.79 3.85 0.49
N SER A 44 -10.46 3.14 1.57
CA SER A 44 -11.38 2.26 2.32
C SER A 44 -11.80 1.01 1.57
N ARG A 45 -11.11 0.66 0.48
CA ARG A 45 -11.39 -0.56 -0.28
C ARG A 45 -10.15 -1.45 -0.29
N VAL A 46 -10.36 -2.76 -0.19
CA VAL A 46 -9.25 -3.71 -0.27
C VAL A 46 -8.54 -3.53 -1.59
N ALA A 47 -7.22 -3.37 -1.53
CA ALA A 47 -6.41 -3.13 -2.70
C ALA A 47 -5.62 -4.38 -3.10
N HIS A 48 -5.47 -4.58 -4.40
CA HIS A 48 -4.59 -5.61 -4.93
C HIS A 48 -3.16 -5.08 -4.98
N SER A 49 -2.20 -6.00 -4.92
CA SER A 49 -0.78 -5.63 -4.90
C SER A 49 -0.36 -4.88 -6.17
N GLN A 50 -1.01 -5.12 -7.28
CA GLN A 50 -0.67 -4.50 -8.56
C GLN A 50 -1.48 -3.26 -8.88
N ARG A 51 -2.31 -2.80 -7.95
CA ARG A 51 -3.08 -1.57 -8.16
C ARG A 51 -2.14 -0.38 -8.23
N ALA A 52 -2.31 0.46 -9.23
CA ALA A 52 -1.57 1.70 -9.35
C ALA A 52 -2.08 2.72 -8.33
N LEU A 53 -1.15 3.46 -7.73
CA LEU A 53 -1.49 4.53 -6.80
C LEU A 53 -1.49 5.87 -7.50
N LYS A 54 -2.27 6.80 -6.96
CA LYS A 54 -2.35 8.17 -7.42
C LYS A 54 -2.18 9.12 -6.26
N LYS A 55 -1.79 10.34 -6.55
CA LYS A 55 -1.74 11.41 -5.56
C LYS A 55 -3.12 11.56 -4.91
N GLY A 56 -3.14 11.61 -3.59
CA GLY A 56 -4.37 11.75 -2.84
C GLY A 56 -5.00 10.44 -2.39
N ASP A 57 -4.49 9.31 -2.85
CA ASP A 57 -4.99 8.02 -2.38
C ASP A 57 -4.64 7.84 -0.90
N VAL A 58 -5.57 7.27 -0.14
CA VAL A 58 -5.40 7.03 1.28
C VAL A 58 -5.23 5.55 1.53
N LEU A 59 -4.08 5.20 2.11
CA LEU A 59 -3.77 3.82 2.49
C LEU A 59 -4.14 3.60 3.96
N THR A 60 -4.80 2.50 4.24
CA THR A 60 -5.15 2.13 5.61
C THR A 60 -4.88 0.67 5.91
#